data_af09c9eeefcb53a3083b63dbed724835
#
_entry.id   af09c9eeefcb53a3083b63dbed724835
#
_cell.length_a   1.000
_cell.length_b   1.000
_cell.length_c   1.000
_cell.angle_alpha   90.00
_cell.angle_beta   90.00
_cell.angle_gamma   90.00
#
_symmetry.space_group_name_H-M   'P 1'
#
loop_
_entity.id
_entity.type
_entity.pdbx_description
1 polymer ?
#
loop_
_entity_poly.entity_id
_entity_poly.type
_entity_poly.pdbx_seq_one_letter_code
_entity_poly.pdbx_strand_id
1 'polypeptide(L)'
;MTRRHSKKRDQILDVLKQEHGALSASDIHSKLPKLDLATIYRNLDVFVTDGEVRKFLFNRREALYEYQEKNHHHAVCTECDRLIHFTAQDEKIKKLLGLNDFQVTELEVTVKGICNHKK
;
A
#
# COMPACT_ATOMS: atom_id res chain seq x y z
N MET A 1 17.96 -2.29 -15.13
CA MET A 1 18.06 -3.71 -15.20
C MET A 1 16.81 -4.43 -14.74
N THR A 2 16.34 -5.35 -15.55
CA THR A 2 15.11 -6.02 -15.26
C THR A 2 15.34 -7.27 -14.45
N ARG A 3 14.50 -7.48 -13.46
CA ARG A 3 14.57 -8.70 -12.70
C ARG A 3 13.93 -9.80 -13.50
N ARG A 4 14.41 -11.00 -13.26
CA ARG A 4 13.84 -12.13 -13.91
C ARG A 4 12.44 -12.37 -13.34
N HIS A 5 11.49 -12.56 -14.23
CA HIS A 5 10.13 -12.84 -13.82
C HIS A 5 10.00 -14.29 -13.40
N SER A 6 9.16 -14.52 -12.41
CA SER A 6 8.82 -15.87 -12.02
C SER A 6 7.32 -15.93 -11.82
N LYS A 7 6.77 -17.12 -11.93
CA LYS A 7 5.35 -17.30 -11.75
C LYS A 7 4.91 -16.84 -10.37
N LYS A 8 5.70 -17.19 -9.37
CA LYS A 8 5.36 -16.82 -7.99
C LYS A 8 5.30 -15.32 -7.81
N ARG A 9 6.29 -14.63 -8.36
CA ARG A 9 6.33 -13.18 -8.27
C ARG A 9 5.14 -12.55 -8.97
N ASP A 10 4.84 -13.03 -10.17
CA ASP A 10 3.72 -12.50 -10.93
C ASP A 10 2.40 -12.72 -10.23
N GLN A 11 2.22 -13.88 -9.61
CA GLN A 11 0.99 -14.18 -8.91
C GLN A 11 0.79 -13.23 -7.73
N ILE A 12 1.84 -12.97 -6.99
CA ILE A 12 1.75 -12.07 -5.84
C ILE A 12 1.42 -10.66 -6.31
N LEU A 13 2.11 -10.20 -7.33
CA LEU A 13 1.86 -8.85 -7.83
C LEU A 13 0.46 -8.70 -8.39
N ASP A 14 -0.04 -9.74 -9.08
CA ASP A 14 -1.40 -9.71 -9.62
C ASP A 14 -2.44 -9.59 -8.52
N VAL A 15 -2.25 -10.29 -7.41
CA VAL A 15 -3.17 -10.19 -6.30
C VAL A 15 -3.22 -8.75 -5.79
N LEU A 16 -2.05 -8.13 -5.68
CA LEU A 16 -1.99 -6.74 -5.20
C LEU A 16 -2.63 -5.78 -6.19
N LYS A 17 -2.46 -6.03 -7.48
CA LYS A 17 -3.03 -5.15 -8.49
C LYS A 17 -4.55 -5.25 -8.55
N GLN A 18 -5.08 -6.44 -8.35
CA GLN A 18 -6.51 -6.66 -8.42
C GLN A 18 -7.25 -6.15 -7.20
N GLU A 19 -6.59 -6.15 -6.07
CA GLU A 19 -7.17 -5.59 -4.86
C GLU A 19 -6.90 -4.10 -4.87
N HIS A 20 -7.92 -3.32 -4.79
CA HIS A 20 -7.73 -1.88 -4.76
C HIS A 20 -7.51 -1.38 -3.35
N GLY A 21 -6.84 -2.16 -2.55
CA GLY A 21 -6.53 -1.83 -1.18
C GLY A 21 -5.22 -2.46 -0.77
N ALA A 22 -4.79 -2.17 0.43
CA ALA A 22 -3.57 -2.76 0.96
C ALA A 22 -3.87 -4.12 1.57
N LEU A 23 -2.94 -5.04 1.42
CA LEU A 23 -3.08 -6.40 1.93
C LEU A 23 -1.89 -6.73 2.81
N SER A 24 -2.15 -7.51 3.84
CA SER A 24 -1.05 -8.08 4.63
C SER A 24 -0.51 -9.30 3.91
N ALA A 25 0.67 -9.77 4.33
CA ALA A 25 1.21 -10.99 3.78
C ALA A 25 0.28 -12.17 4.05
N SER A 26 -0.39 -12.17 5.19
CA SER A 26 -1.35 -13.21 5.52
C SER A 26 -2.54 -13.20 4.55
N ASP A 27 -3.01 -12.01 4.20
CA ASP A 27 -4.10 -11.89 3.24
C ASP A 27 -3.70 -12.46 1.88
N ILE A 28 -2.47 -12.16 1.46
CA ILE A 28 -1.96 -12.67 0.20
C ILE A 28 -1.86 -14.18 0.26
N HIS A 29 -1.37 -14.69 1.39
CA HIS A 29 -1.23 -16.11 1.57
C HIS A 29 -2.58 -16.83 1.47
N SER A 30 -3.63 -16.21 1.98
CA SER A 30 -4.98 -16.78 1.88
C SER A 30 -5.40 -16.95 0.44
N LYS A 31 -4.96 -16.06 -0.42
CA LYS A 31 -5.32 -16.11 -1.83
C LYS A 31 -4.38 -17.00 -2.63
N LEU A 32 -3.18 -17.22 -2.12
CA LEU A 32 -2.17 -18.04 -2.80
C LEU A 32 -1.62 -19.06 -1.81
N PRO A 33 -2.47 -19.99 -1.36
CA PRO A 33 -2.07 -20.90 -0.29
C PRO A 33 -0.94 -21.89 -0.66
N LYS A 34 -0.67 -22.04 -1.95
CA LYS A 34 0.41 -22.92 -2.36
C LYS A 34 1.78 -22.30 -2.17
N LEU A 35 1.84 -20.99 -2.01
CA LEU A 35 3.11 -20.33 -1.74
C LEU A 35 3.28 -20.23 -0.24
N ASP A 36 4.48 -20.51 0.25
CA ASP A 36 4.67 -20.38 1.68
C ASP A 36 4.87 -18.90 2.03
N LEU A 37 4.67 -18.59 3.29
CA LEU A 37 4.69 -17.22 3.75
C LEU A 37 6.07 -16.58 3.56
N ALA A 38 7.12 -17.35 3.74
CA ALA A 38 8.47 -16.82 3.54
C ALA A 38 8.69 -16.37 2.10
N THR A 39 8.17 -17.13 1.14
CA THR A 39 8.27 -16.78 -0.26
C THR A 39 7.52 -15.47 -0.53
N ILE A 40 6.33 -15.32 0.08
CA ILE A 40 5.54 -14.12 -0.09
C ILE A 40 6.30 -12.90 0.46
N TYR A 41 6.83 -13.01 1.67
CA TYR A 41 7.58 -11.91 2.25
C TYR A 41 8.81 -11.54 1.43
N ARG A 42 9.50 -12.53 0.93
CA ARG A 42 10.70 -12.27 0.14
C ARG A 42 10.38 -11.51 -1.13
N ASN A 43 9.28 -11.88 -1.78
CA ASN A 43 8.88 -11.17 -2.99
C ASN A 43 8.34 -9.78 -2.68
N LEU A 44 7.63 -9.62 -1.57
CA LEU A 44 7.15 -8.30 -1.18
C LEU A 44 8.32 -7.34 -0.92
N ASP A 45 9.37 -7.85 -0.26
CA ASP A 45 10.54 -7.03 -0.01
C ASP A 45 11.18 -6.56 -1.31
N VAL A 46 11.23 -7.42 -2.31
CA VAL A 46 11.78 -7.05 -3.60
C VAL A 46 10.91 -5.97 -4.25
N PHE A 47 9.59 -6.13 -4.20
CA PHE A 47 8.69 -5.15 -4.80
C PHE A 47 8.80 -3.79 -4.11
N VAL A 48 8.96 -3.80 -2.79
CA VAL A 48 9.12 -2.54 -2.06
C VAL A 48 10.43 -1.87 -2.45
N THR A 49 11.51 -2.65 -2.52
CA THR A 49 12.80 -2.12 -2.93
C THR A 49 12.75 -1.53 -4.33
N ASP A 50 12.02 -2.18 -5.22
CA ASP A 50 11.92 -1.73 -6.60
C ASP A 50 10.92 -0.59 -6.79
N GLY A 51 10.17 -0.25 -5.77
CA GLY A 51 9.22 0.85 -5.85
C GLY A 51 7.87 0.47 -6.45
N GLU A 52 7.63 -0.81 -6.66
CA GLU A 52 6.36 -1.25 -7.23
C GLU A 52 5.27 -1.39 -6.19
N VAL A 53 5.65 -1.57 -4.95
CA VAL A 53 4.73 -1.80 -3.85
C VAL A 53 5.11 -0.90 -2.69
N ARG A 54 4.12 -0.39 -2.04
CA ARG A 54 4.31 0.48 -0.89
C ARG A 54 3.99 -0.30 0.39
N LYS A 55 4.80 -0.11 1.41
CA LYS A 55 4.63 -0.81 2.67
C LYS A 55 4.15 0.17 3.75
N PHE A 56 3.11 -0.22 4.48
CA PHE A 56 2.54 0.61 5.54
C PHE A 56 2.54 -0.15 6.85
N LEU A 57 2.71 0.58 7.94
CA LEU A 57 2.59 0.02 9.27
C LEU A 57 1.55 0.82 10.03
N PHE A 58 0.37 0.24 10.17
CA PHE A 58 -0.70 0.86 10.94
C PHE A 58 -0.95 0.06 12.21
N ASN A 59 -1.22 0.76 13.28
CA ASN A 59 -1.65 0.12 14.52
C ASN A 59 -0.67 -0.89 15.08
N ARG A 60 0.56 -0.83 14.65
CA ARG A 60 1.63 -1.74 15.13
C ARG A 60 1.31 -3.21 14.94
N ARG A 61 0.48 -3.48 13.95
CA ARG A 61 0.19 -4.86 13.59
C ARG A 61 1.08 -5.24 12.45
N GLU A 62 0.67 -6.23 11.70
CA GLU A 62 1.46 -6.63 10.55
C GLU A 62 1.47 -5.54 9.49
N ALA A 63 2.49 -5.55 8.68
CA ALA A 63 2.62 -4.60 7.61
C ALA A 63 1.59 -4.84 6.54
N LEU A 64 1.15 -3.77 5.90
CA LEU A 64 0.25 -3.85 4.76
C LEU A 64 1.00 -3.42 3.53
N TYR A 65 0.69 -4.03 2.41
CA TYR A 65 1.36 -3.78 1.15
C TYR A 65 0.35 -3.41 0.09
N GLU A 66 0.70 -2.44 -0.72
CA GLU A 66 -0.20 -1.95 -1.75
C GLU A 66 0.55 -1.72 -3.04
N TYR A 67 -0.05 -2.13 -4.16
CA TYR A 67 0.52 -1.82 -5.46
C TYR A 67 0.51 -0.30 -5.60
N GLN A 68 1.65 0.26 -5.97
CA GLN A 68 1.80 1.71 -5.98
C GLN A 68 1.22 2.32 -7.23
N GLU A 69 0.13 3.05 -7.03
CA GLU A 69 -0.49 3.80 -8.11
C GLU A 69 -0.29 5.28 -7.83
N LYS A 70 -0.39 6.05 -8.87
CA LYS A 70 -0.18 7.48 -8.72
C LYS A 70 -1.24 8.14 -7.86
N ASN A 71 -0.80 9.09 -7.08
CA ASN A 71 -1.72 9.98 -6.34
C ASN A 71 -2.67 9.26 -5.42
N HIS A 72 -2.21 8.16 -4.87
CA HIS A 72 -3.04 7.39 -3.95
C HIS A 72 -2.74 7.79 -2.51
N HIS A 73 -3.78 8.08 -1.78
CA HIS A 73 -3.66 8.39 -0.36
C HIS A 73 -4.59 7.47 0.42
N HIS A 74 -4.50 7.49 1.73
CA HIS A 74 -5.19 6.52 2.55
C HIS A 74 -5.89 7.16 3.73
N ALA A 75 -7.05 6.62 4.07
CA ALA A 75 -7.72 6.95 5.32
C ALA A 75 -7.93 5.64 6.07
N VAL A 76 -7.65 5.65 7.37
CA VAL A 76 -7.76 4.45 8.18
C VAL A 76 -8.73 4.70 9.33
N CYS A 77 -9.60 3.72 9.55
CA CYS A 77 -10.54 3.79 10.66
C CYS A 77 -9.84 3.27 11.91
N THR A 78 -9.83 4.07 12.96
CA THR A 78 -9.16 3.68 14.19
C THR A 78 -9.94 2.64 14.98
N GLU A 79 -11.19 2.41 14.63
CA GLU A 79 -12.00 1.43 15.33
C GLU A 79 -11.99 0.06 14.68
N CYS A 80 -12.08 0.02 13.36
CA CYS A 80 -12.18 -1.27 12.69
C CYS A 80 -11.00 -1.54 11.76
N ASP A 81 -10.04 -0.62 11.70
CA ASP A 81 -8.85 -0.76 10.87
C ASP A 81 -9.15 -0.80 9.37
N ARG A 82 -10.34 -0.37 8.98
CA ARG A 82 -10.66 -0.31 7.57
C ARG A 82 -9.77 0.71 6.89
N LEU A 83 -9.25 0.32 5.74
CA LEU A 83 -8.39 1.20 4.95
C LEU A 83 -9.14 1.64 3.72
N ILE A 84 -9.21 2.94 3.53
CA ILE A 84 -9.88 3.53 2.40
C ILE A 84 -8.86 4.24 1.53
N HIS A 85 -8.95 4.01 0.23
CA HIS A 85 -8.08 4.69 -0.72
C HIS A 85 -8.81 5.90 -1.27
N PHE A 86 -8.08 6.98 -1.44
CA PHE A 86 -8.66 8.14 -2.09
C PHE A 86 -7.58 8.86 -2.88
N THR A 87 -8.02 9.67 -3.82
CA THR A 87 -7.10 10.52 -4.56
C THR A 87 -7.39 11.96 -4.19
N ALA A 88 -6.41 12.82 -4.37
CA ALA A 88 -6.55 14.22 -4.02
C ALA A 88 -5.75 15.04 -5.00
N GLN A 89 -6.01 16.35 -4.99
CA GLN A 89 -5.25 17.25 -5.83
C GLN A 89 -3.98 17.62 -5.10
N ASP A 90 -2.94 16.87 -5.38
CA ASP A 90 -1.68 16.98 -4.66
C ASP A 90 -1.07 18.38 -4.74
N GLU A 91 -1.24 19.04 -5.87
CA GLU A 91 -0.69 20.39 -6.02
C GLU A 91 -1.31 21.37 -5.03
N LYS A 92 -2.60 21.23 -4.77
CA LYS A 92 -3.24 22.09 -3.79
C LYS A 92 -2.75 21.80 -2.38
N ILE A 93 -2.56 20.50 -2.09
CA ILE A 93 -2.07 20.12 -0.78
C ILE A 93 -0.65 20.65 -0.57
N LYS A 94 0.18 20.54 -1.60
CA LYS A 94 1.55 21.05 -1.51
C LYS A 94 1.57 22.54 -1.19
N LYS A 95 0.68 23.29 -1.79
CA LYS A 95 0.62 24.71 -1.52
C LYS A 95 0.22 25.00 -0.08
N LEU A 96 -0.69 24.21 0.44
CA LEU A 96 -1.16 24.40 1.81
C LEU A 96 -0.08 24.10 2.85
N LEU A 97 0.90 23.31 2.49
CA LEU A 97 1.96 22.95 3.42
C LEU A 97 2.92 24.10 3.68
N GLY A 98 2.95 25.07 2.78
CA GLY A 98 3.79 26.24 3.00
C GLY A 98 5.28 25.96 3.01
N LEU A 99 5.70 24.95 2.28
CA LEU A 99 7.11 24.60 2.23
C LEU A 99 7.80 25.41 1.14
N ASN A 100 8.56 26.40 1.55
CA ASN A 100 9.30 27.23 0.64
C ASN A 100 10.70 26.68 0.46
N ASP A 101 11.23 26.85 -0.74
CA ASP A 101 12.59 26.37 -1.03
C ASP A 101 12.74 24.88 -0.76
N PHE A 102 11.66 24.16 -0.98
CA PHE A 102 11.66 22.71 -0.73
C PHE A 102 10.94 22.06 -1.89
N GLN A 103 11.61 21.18 -2.58
CA GLN A 103 11.01 20.49 -3.70
C GLN A 103 10.38 19.19 -3.22
N VAL A 104 9.07 19.12 -3.28
CA VAL A 104 8.36 17.92 -2.86
C VAL A 104 8.39 16.93 -4.01
N THR A 105 9.02 15.80 -3.77
CA THR A 105 9.09 14.76 -4.80
C THR A 105 7.98 13.73 -4.65
N GLU A 106 7.45 13.64 -3.45
CA GLU A 106 6.41 12.66 -3.19
C GLU A 106 5.53 13.17 -2.07
N LEU A 107 4.23 12.95 -2.21
CA LEU A 107 3.28 13.37 -1.19
C LEU A 107 2.44 12.17 -0.79
N GLU A 108 2.41 11.92 0.49
CA GLU A 108 1.60 10.84 1.03
C GLU A 108 0.76 11.38 2.16
N VAL A 109 -0.55 11.17 2.10
CA VAL A 109 -1.47 11.65 3.13
C VAL A 109 -2.15 10.46 3.77
N THR A 110 -2.07 10.39 5.08
CA THR A 110 -2.78 9.38 5.84
C THR A 110 -3.72 10.08 6.80
N VAL A 111 -4.99 9.78 6.65
CA VAL A 111 -6.02 10.39 7.48
C VAL A 111 -6.53 9.33 8.45
N LYS A 112 -6.62 9.68 9.71
CA LYS A 112 -7.15 8.77 10.73
C LYS A 112 -8.48 9.30 11.21
N GLY A 113 -9.43 8.43 11.34
CA GLY A 113 -10.75 8.83 11.79
C GLY A 113 -11.59 7.60 12.06
N ILE A 114 -12.88 7.81 12.11
CA ILE A 114 -13.82 6.74 12.38
C ILE A 114 -14.77 6.64 11.21
N CYS A 115 -14.82 5.47 10.59
CA CYS A 115 -15.69 5.32 9.43
C CYS A 115 -17.14 5.23 9.89
N ASN A 116 -18.04 5.47 8.94
CA ASN A 116 -19.46 5.43 9.22
C ASN A 116 -19.92 3.97 9.17
N HIS A 117 -19.93 3.33 10.33
CA HIS A 117 -20.27 1.92 10.43
C HIS A 117 -21.76 1.66 10.45
N LYS A 118 -22.57 2.70 10.56
CA LYS A 118 -23.93 2.49 10.77
C LYS A 118 -24.55 1.62 9.82
N LYS A 119 -25.15 1.06 10.23
CA LYS A 119 -25.67 0.31 9.46
C LYS A 119 -26.82 0.22 9.60
#